data_157cf71ca118c1be98270820f6b45f08
#
_entry.id   157cf71ca118c1be98270820f6b45f08
#
_cell.length_a   1.000
_cell.length_b   1.000
_cell.length_c   1.000
_cell.angle_alpha   90.00
_cell.angle_beta   90.00
_cell.angle_gamma   90.00
#
_symmetry.space_group_name_H-M   'P 1'
#
loop_
_entity.id
_entity.type
_entity.pdbx_description
1 polymer ?
#
loop_
_entity_poly.entity_id
_entity_poly.type
_entity_poly.pdbx_seq_one_letter_code
_entity_poly.pdbx_strand_id
1 'polypeptide(L)'
;MRSEQQSRCCVVGVGGAGTNIVNRVHADNACGIDCIVANTDFASLRNSPVSRRIQLGNGGRGADGSPGFGQCAAWVSCEQIRRALEGYSLVCVVAGLGGGTGTGSGPVVAQLALESGARVAIAVTVPFGFEGEARERTAFEGLRLLRGIADKMLVFECDE
;
A
#
# COMPACT_ATOMS: atom_id res chain seq x y z
N MET A 1 -16.03 31.52 -10.90
CA MET A 1 -16.62 30.23 -10.49
C MET A 1 -15.49 29.26 -10.21
N ARG A 2 -15.18 29.01 -8.96
CA ARG A 2 -14.31 27.88 -8.61
C ARG A 2 -15.18 26.64 -8.80
N SER A 3 -14.88 25.83 -9.81
CA SER A 3 -15.45 24.49 -9.91
C SER A 3 -15.15 23.78 -8.58
N GLU A 4 -16.18 23.35 -7.87
CA GLU A 4 -16.04 22.43 -6.75
C GLU A 4 -15.39 21.16 -7.31
N GLN A 5 -14.08 21.11 -7.22
CA GLN A 5 -13.32 19.95 -7.58
C GLN A 5 -13.65 18.92 -6.51
N GLN A 6 -14.58 18.04 -6.85
CA GLN A 6 -15.06 17.00 -5.95
C GLN A 6 -13.86 16.23 -5.44
N SER A 7 -13.60 16.31 -4.14
CA SER A 7 -12.45 15.65 -3.50
C SER A 7 -12.57 14.13 -3.71
N ARG A 8 -11.70 13.59 -4.53
CA ARG A 8 -11.64 12.14 -4.79
C ARG A 8 -10.64 11.48 -3.85
N CYS A 9 -11.08 10.42 -3.21
CA CYS A 9 -10.27 9.65 -2.29
C CYS A 9 -10.16 8.20 -2.78
N CYS A 10 -8.99 7.60 -2.59
CA CYS A 10 -8.81 6.16 -2.81
C CYS A 10 -8.05 5.51 -1.66
N VAL A 11 -8.25 4.22 -1.52
CA VAL A 11 -7.45 3.36 -0.64
C VAL A 11 -6.65 2.38 -1.49
N VAL A 12 -5.36 2.27 -1.22
CA VAL A 12 -4.43 1.40 -1.95
C VAL A 12 -3.89 0.35 -0.99
N GLY A 13 -4.23 -0.90 -1.20
CA GLY A 13 -3.67 -2.03 -0.46
C GLY A 13 -2.39 -2.52 -1.10
N VAL A 14 -1.28 -2.52 -0.35
CA VAL A 14 0.04 -2.90 -0.84
C VAL A 14 0.52 -4.17 -0.15
N GLY A 15 0.88 -5.17 -0.94
CA GLY A 15 1.31 -6.47 -0.47
C GLY A 15 0.15 -7.36 -0.02
N GLY A 16 0.44 -8.52 0.57
CA GLY A 16 -0.57 -9.49 0.96
C GLY A 16 -1.55 -8.97 2.00
N ALA A 17 -1.05 -8.46 3.11
CA ALA A 17 -1.90 -7.93 4.18
C ALA A 17 -2.69 -6.69 3.72
N GLY A 18 -2.06 -5.76 3.02
CA GLY A 18 -2.74 -4.58 2.48
C GLY A 18 -3.85 -4.96 1.49
N THR A 19 -3.57 -5.91 0.59
CA THR A 19 -4.57 -6.45 -0.34
C THR A 19 -5.76 -7.06 0.40
N ASN A 20 -5.53 -7.87 1.43
CA ASN A 20 -6.60 -8.50 2.21
C ASN A 20 -7.48 -7.48 2.93
N ILE A 21 -6.88 -6.44 3.51
CA ILE A 21 -7.61 -5.38 4.19
C ILE A 21 -8.46 -4.60 3.18
N VAL A 22 -7.91 -4.22 2.05
CA VAL A 22 -8.64 -3.46 1.02
C VAL A 22 -9.71 -4.30 0.34
N ASN A 23 -9.50 -5.60 0.16
CA ASN A 23 -10.55 -6.53 -0.29
C ASN A 23 -11.77 -6.46 0.65
N ARG A 24 -11.55 -6.37 1.95
CA ARG A 24 -12.61 -6.25 2.94
C ARG A 24 -13.31 -4.90 2.90
N VAL A 25 -12.55 -3.82 2.79
CA VAL A 25 -13.11 -2.47 2.60
C VAL A 25 -13.97 -2.42 1.33
N HIS A 26 -13.52 -3.03 0.25
CA HIS A 26 -14.25 -3.12 -1.01
C HIS A 26 -15.56 -3.90 -0.87
N ALA A 27 -15.54 -5.02 -0.14
CA ALA A 27 -16.74 -5.84 0.10
C ALA A 27 -17.79 -5.10 0.92
N ASP A 28 -17.36 -4.34 1.92
CA ASP A 28 -18.27 -3.56 2.78
C ASP A 28 -18.84 -2.33 2.07
N ASN A 29 -18.13 -1.79 1.11
CA ASN A 29 -18.47 -0.67 0.21
C ASN A 29 -19.34 0.46 0.81
N ALA A 30 -19.25 0.66 2.12
CA ALA A 30 -20.14 1.56 2.86
C ALA A 30 -19.92 3.04 2.55
N CYS A 31 -18.74 3.41 2.00
CA CYS A 31 -18.32 4.79 1.81
C CYS A 31 -18.13 5.20 0.35
N GLY A 32 -18.28 4.29 -0.61
CA GLY A 32 -18.05 4.58 -2.03
C GLY A 32 -16.61 5.01 -2.36
N ILE A 33 -15.62 4.57 -1.57
CA ILE A 33 -14.21 4.87 -1.76
C ILE A 33 -13.65 4.01 -2.88
N ASP A 34 -12.90 4.59 -3.79
CA ASP A 34 -12.18 3.85 -4.83
C ASP A 34 -11.11 2.95 -4.18
N CYS A 35 -11.12 1.67 -4.53
CA CYS A 35 -10.18 0.67 -4.03
C CYS A 35 -9.19 0.27 -5.11
N ILE A 36 -7.91 0.21 -4.75
CA ILE A 36 -6.82 -0.24 -5.59
C ILE A 36 -6.00 -1.27 -4.80
N VAL A 37 -5.54 -2.32 -5.44
CA VAL A 37 -4.60 -3.27 -4.84
C VAL A 37 -3.34 -3.38 -5.68
N ALA A 38 -2.19 -3.41 -5.00
CA ALA A 38 -0.88 -3.50 -5.61
C ALA A 38 -0.07 -4.60 -4.91
N ASN A 39 0.44 -5.54 -5.66
CA ASN A 39 1.19 -6.66 -5.10
C ASN A 39 2.24 -7.17 -6.08
N THR A 40 3.30 -7.76 -5.56
CA THR A 40 4.30 -8.52 -6.33
C THR A 40 3.83 -9.95 -6.62
N ASP A 41 2.89 -10.46 -5.84
CA ASP A 41 2.31 -11.80 -6.00
C ASP A 41 1.09 -11.76 -6.91
N PHE A 42 1.23 -12.36 -8.09
CA PHE A 42 0.16 -12.42 -9.10
C PHE A 42 -1.07 -13.21 -8.61
N ALA A 43 -0.88 -14.28 -7.86
CA ALA A 43 -1.99 -15.10 -7.36
C ALA A 43 -2.88 -14.30 -6.40
N SER A 44 -2.29 -13.53 -5.50
CA SER A 44 -3.04 -12.62 -4.61
C SER A 44 -3.87 -11.59 -5.38
N LEU A 45 -3.29 -10.99 -6.41
CA LEU A 45 -3.99 -10.03 -7.25
C LEU A 45 -5.14 -10.68 -8.03
N ARG A 46 -4.89 -11.84 -8.61
CA ARG A 46 -5.89 -12.57 -9.38
C ARG A 46 -7.12 -12.93 -8.54
N ASN A 47 -6.92 -13.26 -7.28
CA ASN A 47 -7.98 -13.66 -6.36
C ASN A 47 -8.68 -12.47 -5.69
N SER A 48 -8.19 -11.25 -5.88
CA SER A 48 -8.80 -10.05 -5.32
C SER A 48 -10.12 -9.70 -6.06
N PRO A 49 -11.19 -9.36 -5.34
CA PRO A 49 -12.43 -8.86 -5.94
C PRO A 49 -12.30 -7.42 -6.45
N VAL A 50 -11.25 -6.71 -6.06
CA VAL A 50 -10.98 -5.34 -6.51
C VAL A 50 -10.61 -5.36 -7.98
N SER A 51 -11.28 -4.56 -8.79
CA SER A 51 -11.04 -4.52 -10.24
C SER A 51 -9.76 -3.77 -10.62
N ARG A 52 -9.38 -2.76 -9.85
CA ARG A 52 -8.17 -1.96 -10.09
C ARG A 52 -6.96 -2.60 -9.40
N ARG A 53 -6.17 -3.32 -10.17
CA ARG A 53 -5.04 -4.12 -9.70
C ARG A 53 -3.76 -3.67 -10.38
N ILE A 54 -2.68 -3.55 -9.60
CA ILE A 54 -1.35 -3.20 -10.08
C ILE A 54 -0.41 -4.35 -9.76
N GLN A 55 0.11 -5.02 -10.78
CA GLN A 55 1.20 -5.96 -10.65
C GLN A 55 2.50 -5.17 -10.43
N LEU A 56 3.13 -5.34 -9.28
CA LEU A 56 4.42 -4.73 -9.00
C LEU A 56 5.56 -5.61 -9.52
N GLY A 57 6.41 -5.02 -10.35
CA GLY A 57 7.48 -5.75 -11.01
C GLY A 57 6.97 -6.73 -12.07
N ASN A 58 7.87 -7.55 -12.60
CA ASN A 58 7.60 -8.45 -13.72
C ASN A 58 7.58 -9.94 -13.33
N GLY A 59 7.94 -10.27 -12.10
CA GLY A 59 8.13 -11.67 -11.68
C GLY A 59 6.86 -12.42 -11.29
N GLY A 60 5.91 -11.74 -10.66
CA GLY A 60 4.64 -12.33 -10.20
C GLY A 60 4.74 -13.33 -9.05
N ARG A 61 5.91 -13.54 -8.47
CA ARG A 61 6.20 -14.57 -7.44
C ARG A 61 6.27 -14.03 -6.02
N GLY A 62 5.97 -12.76 -5.81
CA GLY A 62 6.16 -12.11 -4.52
C GLY A 62 7.56 -11.55 -4.33
N ALA A 63 7.86 -11.06 -3.15
CA ALA A 63 9.14 -10.42 -2.80
C ALA A 63 10.02 -11.28 -1.87
N ASP A 64 9.64 -12.52 -1.58
CA ASP A 64 10.35 -13.46 -0.70
C ASP A 64 10.84 -12.85 0.63
N GLY A 65 10.00 -12.01 1.24
CA GLY A 65 10.34 -11.34 2.48
C GLY A 65 11.41 -10.25 2.36
N SER A 66 11.86 -9.92 1.15
CA SER A 66 12.88 -8.90 0.90
C SER A 66 12.27 -7.52 0.61
N PRO A 67 12.40 -6.54 1.52
CA PRO A 67 11.95 -5.17 1.26
C PRO A 67 12.65 -4.51 0.08
N GLY A 68 13.94 -4.80 -0.11
CA GLY A 68 14.69 -4.30 -1.27
C GLY A 68 14.10 -4.77 -2.60
N PHE A 69 13.68 -6.02 -2.67
CA PHE A 69 13.00 -6.54 -3.85
C PHE A 69 11.63 -5.89 -4.06
N GLY A 70 10.84 -5.75 -2.98
CA GLY A 70 9.56 -5.04 -3.04
C GLY A 70 9.71 -3.59 -3.50
N GLN A 71 10.71 -2.89 -3.00
CA GLN A 71 11.03 -1.53 -3.40
C GLN A 71 11.37 -1.44 -4.90
N CYS A 72 12.26 -2.31 -5.39
CA CYS A 72 12.62 -2.36 -6.81
C CYS A 72 11.39 -2.67 -7.68
N ALA A 73 10.55 -3.61 -7.27
CA ALA A 73 9.34 -3.97 -7.99
C ALA A 73 8.37 -2.77 -8.13
N ALA A 74 8.21 -1.99 -7.06
CA ALA A 74 7.38 -0.79 -7.11
C ALA A 74 7.96 0.28 -8.05
N TRP A 75 9.27 0.49 -8.03
CA TRP A 75 9.91 1.44 -8.94
C TRP A 75 9.83 1.02 -10.41
N VAL A 76 9.96 -0.28 -10.70
CA VAL A 76 9.72 -0.82 -12.05
C VAL A 76 8.32 -0.51 -12.54
N SER A 77 7.34 -0.50 -11.64
CA SER A 77 5.93 -0.24 -11.94
C SER A 77 5.49 1.21 -11.67
N CYS A 78 6.42 2.13 -11.48
CA CYS A 78 6.12 3.50 -11.04
C CYS A 78 5.13 4.24 -11.95
N GLU A 79 5.22 4.06 -13.27
CA GLU A 79 4.30 4.70 -14.22
C GLU A 79 2.86 4.17 -14.07
N GLN A 80 2.70 2.87 -13.86
CA GLN A 80 1.38 2.29 -13.59
C GLN A 80 0.79 2.81 -12.28
N ILE A 81 1.62 2.94 -11.25
CA ILE A 81 1.21 3.50 -9.97
C ILE A 81 0.79 4.97 -10.14
N ARG A 82 1.60 5.79 -10.81
CA ARG A 82 1.27 7.20 -11.06
C ARG A 82 -0.07 7.36 -11.77
N ARG A 83 -0.28 6.60 -12.85
CA ARG A 83 -1.55 6.63 -13.59
C ARG A 83 -2.75 6.22 -12.74
N ALA A 84 -2.57 5.21 -11.90
CA ALA A 84 -3.64 4.74 -11.01
C ALA A 84 -4.02 5.78 -9.95
N LEU A 85 -3.07 6.61 -9.52
CA LEU A 85 -3.25 7.62 -8.48
C LEU A 85 -3.64 9.01 -9.01
N GLU A 86 -3.68 9.18 -10.31
CA GLU A 86 -3.96 10.47 -10.94
C GLU A 86 -5.37 10.98 -10.58
N GLY A 87 -5.43 12.26 -10.20
CA GLY A 87 -6.69 12.94 -9.90
C GLY A 87 -7.27 12.71 -8.51
N TYR A 88 -6.58 11.97 -7.64
CA TYR A 88 -6.98 11.84 -6.24
C TYR A 88 -6.41 12.97 -5.39
N SER A 89 -7.24 13.51 -4.52
CA SER A 89 -6.83 14.53 -3.54
C SER A 89 -6.33 13.91 -2.23
N LEU A 90 -6.78 12.70 -1.92
CA LEU A 90 -6.36 11.93 -0.76
C LEU A 90 -6.11 10.47 -1.18
N VAL A 91 -4.95 9.96 -0.84
CA VAL A 91 -4.59 8.55 -1.01
C VAL A 91 -4.28 7.95 0.35
N CYS A 92 -5.00 6.90 0.71
CA CYS A 92 -4.72 6.11 1.91
C CYS A 92 -3.96 4.84 1.50
N VAL A 93 -2.71 4.71 1.94
CA VAL A 93 -1.89 3.52 1.70
C VAL A 93 -2.03 2.56 2.88
N VAL A 94 -2.44 1.33 2.59
CA VAL A 94 -2.62 0.26 3.57
C VAL A 94 -1.60 -0.84 3.30
N ALA A 95 -0.79 -1.18 4.30
CA ALA A 95 0.25 -2.20 4.15
C ALA A 95 0.49 -2.95 5.47
N GLY A 96 0.87 -4.22 5.36
CA GLY A 96 1.45 -4.97 6.46
C GLY A 96 2.97 -4.84 6.42
N LEU A 97 3.57 -4.38 7.51
CA LEU A 97 5.01 -4.24 7.63
C LEU A 97 5.66 -5.51 8.20
N GLY A 98 6.92 -5.70 7.91
CA GLY A 98 7.70 -6.88 8.31
C GLY A 98 7.94 -7.89 7.20
N GLY A 99 7.16 -7.83 6.11
CA GLY A 99 7.38 -8.60 4.89
C GLY A 99 8.11 -7.80 3.81
N GLY A 100 8.25 -8.40 2.64
CA GLY A 100 8.98 -7.78 1.53
C GLY A 100 8.17 -6.72 0.80
N THR A 101 6.97 -7.07 0.33
CA THR A 101 6.18 -6.17 -0.52
C THR A 101 5.64 -4.98 0.25
N GLY A 102 4.94 -5.21 1.37
CA GLY A 102 4.35 -4.11 2.15
C GLY A 102 5.40 -3.12 2.64
N THR A 103 6.50 -3.63 3.21
CA THR A 103 7.59 -2.82 3.74
C THR A 103 8.39 -2.09 2.66
N GLY A 104 8.66 -2.76 1.55
CA GLY A 104 9.47 -2.21 0.47
C GLY A 104 8.68 -1.34 -0.51
N SER A 105 7.50 -1.80 -0.92
CA SER A 105 6.68 -1.11 -1.91
C SER A 105 5.79 -0.02 -1.31
N GLY A 106 5.36 -0.18 -0.05
CA GLY A 106 4.49 0.79 0.62
C GLY A 106 5.04 2.22 0.59
N PRO A 107 6.30 2.45 1.01
CA PRO A 107 6.92 3.78 0.94
C PRO A 107 6.99 4.35 -0.48
N VAL A 108 7.24 3.52 -1.49
CA VAL A 108 7.29 3.96 -2.89
C VAL A 108 5.91 4.41 -3.36
N VAL A 109 4.88 3.64 -3.08
CA VAL A 109 3.48 4.01 -3.42
C VAL A 109 3.08 5.31 -2.72
N ALA A 110 3.41 5.45 -1.45
CA ALA A 110 3.16 6.66 -0.67
C ALA A 110 3.90 7.88 -1.25
N GLN A 111 5.16 7.71 -1.62
CA GLN A 111 5.96 8.77 -2.23
C GLN A 111 5.37 9.21 -3.58
N LEU A 112 4.99 8.28 -4.42
CA LEU A 112 4.38 8.58 -5.71
C LEU A 112 3.01 9.27 -5.56
N ALA A 113 2.23 8.90 -4.54
CA ALA A 113 1.01 9.61 -4.19
C ALA A 113 1.27 11.07 -3.77
N LEU A 114 2.28 11.30 -2.94
CA LEU A 114 2.69 12.63 -2.52
C LEU A 114 3.13 13.48 -3.73
N GLU A 115 3.94 12.91 -4.60
CA GLU A 115 4.41 13.58 -5.84
C GLU A 115 3.27 13.93 -6.80
N SER A 116 2.18 13.16 -6.80
CA SER A 116 0.99 13.47 -7.60
C SER A 116 0.18 14.66 -7.08
N GLY A 117 0.55 15.21 -5.93
CA GLY A 117 -0.14 16.31 -5.27
C GLY A 117 -1.23 15.89 -4.28
N ALA A 118 -1.42 14.58 -4.07
CA ALA A 118 -2.37 14.09 -3.09
C ALA A 118 -1.86 14.26 -1.65
N ARG A 119 -2.77 14.40 -0.72
CA ARG A 119 -2.48 14.16 0.70
C ARG A 119 -2.37 12.66 0.93
N VAL A 120 -1.46 12.25 1.81
CA VAL A 120 -1.18 10.84 2.05
C VAL A 120 -1.51 10.47 3.49
N ALA A 121 -2.48 9.58 3.65
CA ALA A 121 -2.73 8.88 4.89
C ALA A 121 -2.15 7.45 4.80
N ILE A 122 -1.65 6.95 5.89
CA ILE A 122 -1.05 5.61 5.95
C ILE A 122 -1.69 4.84 7.10
N ALA A 123 -2.11 3.61 6.82
CA ALA A 123 -2.58 2.66 7.81
C ALA A 123 -1.77 1.37 7.67
N VAL A 124 -1.00 1.02 8.68
CA VAL A 124 -0.11 -0.14 8.64
C VAL A 124 -0.33 -1.05 9.83
N THR A 125 -0.12 -2.35 9.58
CA THR A 125 -0.01 -3.34 10.65
C THR A 125 1.46 -3.69 10.85
N VAL A 126 1.84 -3.95 12.11
CA VAL A 126 3.16 -4.45 12.47
C VAL A 126 3.07 -5.92 12.87
N PRO A 127 4.16 -6.71 12.75
CA PRO A 127 4.15 -8.13 13.05
C PRO A 127 3.77 -8.44 14.49
N PHE A 128 3.20 -9.63 14.71
CA PHE A 128 3.10 -10.22 16.03
C PHE A 128 4.50 -10.45 16.65
N GLY A 129 4.64 -10.33 17.96
CA GLY A 129 5.90 -10.57 18.65
C GLY A 129 6.49 -11.98 18.39
N PHE A 130 5.63 -12.99 18.18
CA PHE A 130 6.08 -14.36 17.87
C PHE A 130 6.62 -14.56 16.45
N GLU A 131 6.46 -13.59 15.55
CA GLU A 131 6.99 -13.67 14.18
C GLU A 131 8.50 -13.45 14.09
N GLY A 132 9.12 -12.99 15.17
CA GLY A 132 10.54 -12.90 15.36
C GLY A 132 11.13 -11.50 15.14
N GLU A 133 12.31 -11.30 15.74
CA GLU A 133 13.00 -10.00 15.73
C GLU A 133 13.37 -9.49 14.35
N ALA A 134 13.63 -10.38 13.40
CA ALA A 134 13.97 -9.98 12.03
C ALA A 134 12.81 -9.27 11.35
N ARG A 135 11.58 -9.76 11.51
CA ARG A 135 10.38 -9.13 10.97
C ARG A 135 10.04 -7.82 11.69
N GLU A 136 10.21 -7.78 13.00
CA GLU A 136 10.07 -6.56 13.79
C GLU A 136 11.02 -5.46 13.30
N ARG A 137 12.28 -5.80 13.12
CA ARG A 137 13.31 -4.88 12.65
C ARG A 137 12.98 -4.33 11.26
N THR A 138 12.58 -5.21 10.37
CA THR A 138 12.11 -4.84 9.02
C THR A 138 10.90 -3.91 9.08
N ALA A 139 9.93 -4.21 9.93
CA ALA A 139 8.75 -3.36 10.12
C ALA A 139 9.11 -1.97 10.65
N PHE A 140 10.05 -1.90 11.60
CA PHE A 140 10.52 -0.63 12.17
C PHE A 140 11.16 0.28 11.12
N GLU A 141 11.97 -0.29 10.22
CA GLU A 141 12.56 0.46 9.11
C GLU A 141 11.49 1.00 8.16
N GLY A 142 10.49 0.19 7.83
CA GLY A 142 9.34 0.61 7.03
C GLY A 142 8.56 1.76 7.68
N LEU A 143 8.29 1.65 8.98
CA LEU A 143 7.64 2.72 9.76
C LEU A 143 8.42 4.04 9.68
N ARG A 144 9.71 3.97 9.82
CA ARG A 144 10.57 5.17 9.78
C ARG A 144 10.49 5.88 8.44
N LEU A 145 10.51 5.14 7.34
CA LEU A 145 10.38 5.70 5.99
C LEU A 145 8.99 6.32 5.77
N LEU A 146 7.95 5.62 6.17
CA LEU A 146 6.57 6.07 6.00
C LEU A 146 6.24 7.32 6.82
N ARG A 147 6.80 7.46 8.01
CA ARG A 147 6.64 8.66 8.84
C ARG A 147 7.17 9.92 8.18
N GLY A 148 8.19 9.81 7.36
CA GLY A 148 8.74 10.94 6.61
C GLY A 148 7.86 11.39 5.43
N ILE A 149 6.88 10.57 5.02
CA ILE A 149 6.03 10.82 3.84
C ILE A 149 4.60 11.17 4.25
N ALA A 150 4.08 10.53 5.29
CA ALA A 150 2.68 10.59 5.67
C ALA A 150 2.26 11.94 6.25
N ASP A 151 1.12 12.47 5.81
CA ASP A 151 0.40 13.54 6.51
C ASP A 151 -0.24 13.03 7.80
N LYS A 152 -0.76 11.79 7.76
CA LYS A 152 -1.27 11.04 8.91
C LYS A 152 -0.90 9.58 8.82
N MET A 153 -0.59 8.98 9.96
CA MET A 153 -0.27 7.56 10.04
C MET A 153 -0.97 6.90 11.23
N LEU A 154 -1.60 5.76 10.95
CA LEU A 154 -2.17 4.85 11.93
C LEU A 154 -1.36 3.56 11.92
N VAL A 155 -0.95 3.12 13.09
CA VAL A 155 -0.20 1.87 13.29
C VAL A 155 -1.03 0.93 14.16
N PHE A 156 -1.29 -0.26 13.65
CA PHE A 156 -2.03 -1.30 14.34
C PHE A 156 -1.06 -2.41 14.75
N GLU A 157 -0.99 -2.67 16.03
CA GLU A 157 -0.26 -3.82 16.56
C GLU A 157 -1.16 -5.06 16.47
N CYS A 158 -0.58 -6.16 16.02
CA CYS A 158 -1.35 -7.39 15.86
C CYS A 158 -1.47 -8.23 17.16
N ASP A 159 -0.86 -7.78 18.25
CA ASP A 159 -0.80 -8.52 19.53
C ASP A 159 -2.04 -8.33 20.44
N GLU A 160 -3.09 -7.67 19.97
CA GLU A 160 -4.36 -7.54 20.69
C GLU A 160 -5.49 -8.38 20.10
#